data_12c6ebf077bf32a620077038ac758f43
#
_entry.id   12c6ebf077bf32a620077038ac758f43
#
_cell.length_a   1.000
_cell.length_b   1.000
_cell.length_c   1.000
_cell.angle_alpha   90.00
_cell.angle_beta   90.00
_cell.angle_gamma   90.00
#
_symmetry.space_group_name_H-M   'P 1'
#
loop_
_entity.id
_entity.type
_entity.pdbx_description
1 polymer ?
#
loop_
_entity_poly.entity_id
_entity_poly.type
_entity_poly.pdbx_seq_one_letter_code
_entity_poly.pdbx_strand_id
1 'polypeptide(L)'
;MKEILAKLVEGKDLTKEEAMKAQELILTGQATEAQIACFLTALRMKGETLDEITGLATVLRNKANTISPKVEDYVDFVGTGGDCTYSFNISTTSAFVVAAAGLPVAKHGD
;
A
#
# COMPACT_ATOMS: atom_id res chain seq x y z
N MET A 1 -8.72 12.32 -11.85
CA MET A 1 -7.31 12.55 -11.48
C MET A 1 -6.88 14.03 -11.56
N LYS A 2 -7.08 14.76 -12.67
CA LYS A 2 -6.57 16.14 -12.83
C LYS A 2 -6.97 17.11 -11.71
N GLU A 3 -8.23 17.14 -11.29
CA GLU A 3 -8.71 18.00 -10.20
C GLU A 3 -8.07 17.65 -8.85
N ILE A 4 -7.89 16.36 -8.60
CA ILE A 4 -7.22 15.86 -7.38
C ILE A 4 -5.77 16.32 -7.33
N LEU A 5 -5.06 16.18 -8.46
CA LEU A 5 -3.68 16.64 -8.56
C LEU A 5 -3.53 18.15 -8.38
N ALA A 6 -4.42 18.94 -9.02
CA ALA A 6 -4.42 20.38 -8.85
C ALA A 6 -4.55 20.80 -7.37
N LYS A 7 -5.45 20.13 -6.66
CA LYS A 7 -5.67 20.37 -5.22
C LYS A 7 -4.43 20.03 -4.38
N LEU A 8 -3.81 18.88 -4.63
CA LEU A 8 -2.60 18.45 -3.92
C LEU A 8 -1.39 19.35 -4.18
N VAL A 9 -1.19 19.77 -5.43
CA VAL A 9 -0.07 20.66 -5.80
C VAL A 9 -0.19 22.03 -5.11
N GLU A 10 -1.40 22.48 -4.83
CA GLU A 10 -1.66 23.67 -4.02
C GLU A 10 -1.48 23.45 -2.51
N GLY A 11 -1.08 22.24 -2.09
CA GLY A 11 -0.90 21.88 -0.68
C GLY A 11 -2.21 21.69 0.10
N LYS A 12 -3.32 21.49 -0.60
CA LYS A 12 -4.64 21.27 0.01
C LYS A 12 -4.88 19.79 0.29
N ASP A 13 -5.54 19.51 1.40
CA ASP A 13 -5.91 18.16 1.78
C ASP A 13 -7.04 17.61 0.91
N LEU A 14 -7.00 16.31 0.65
CA LEU A 14 -8.10 15.59 0.00
C LEU A 14 -9.10 15.12 1.07
N THR A 15 -10.35 15.04 0.67
CA THR A 15 -11.34 14.29 1.47
C THR A 15 -11.06 12.79 1.34
N LYS A 16 -11.61 11.99 2.24
CA LYS A 16 -11.54 10.53 2.16
C LYS A 16 -12.04 10.00 0.82
N GLU A 17 -13.14 10.54 0.32
CA GLU A 17 -13.75 10.16 -0.96
C GLU A 17 -12.87 10.53 -2.16
N GLU A 18 -12.22 11.69 -2.12
CA GLU A 18 -11.26 12.09 -3.16
C GLU A 18 -10.04 11.17 -3.18
N ALA A 19 -9.52 10.81 -2.01
CA ALA A 19 -8.42 9.86 -1.89
C ALA A 19 -8.82 8.47 -2.40
N MET A 20 -10.00 7.98 -2.03
CA MET A 20 -10.55 6.71 -2.54
C MET A 20 -10.66 6.72 -4.07
N LYS A 21 -11.20 7.81 -4.65
CA LYS A 21 -11.32 7.96 -6.10
C LYS A 21 -9.95 7.95 -6.79
N ALA A 22 -8.97 8.64 -6.25
CA ALA A 22 -7.61 8.64 -6.78
C ALA A 22 -7.01 7.23 -6.79
N GLN A 23 -7.11 6.52 -5.67
CA GLN A 23 -6.61 5.16 -5.53
C GLN A 23 -7.30 4.20 -6.50
N GLU A 24 -8.61 4.33 -6.68
CA GLU A 24 -9.35 3.50 -7.64
C GLU A 24 -8.88 3.74 -9.09
N LEU A 25 -8.67 4.99 -9.48
CA LEU A 25 -8.14 5.33 -10.81
C LEU A 25 -6.73 4.74 -11.03
N ILE A 26 -5.91 4.71 -10.00
CA ILE A 26 -4.57 4.10 -10.05
C ILE A 26 -4.68 2.58 -10.21
N LEU A 27 -5.43 1.91 -9.35
CA LEU A 27 -5.54 0.44 -9.33
C LEU A 27 -6.26 -0.14 -10.55
N THR A 28 -7.12 0.64 -11.20
CA THR A 28 -7.81 0.23 -12.43
C THR A 28 -7.07 0.62 -13.72
N GLY A 29 -5.86 1.17 -13.60
CA GLY A 29 -5.05 1.56 -14.77
C GLY A 29 -5.56 2.78 -15.53
N GLN A 30 -6.45 3.58 -14.94
CA GLN A 30 -6.99 4.79 -15.56
C GLN A 30 -6.14 6.04 -15.32
N ALA A 31 -5.15 5.95 -14.45
CA ALA A 31 -4.17 7.00 -14.22
C ALA A 31 -2.87 6.70 -15.00
N THR A 32 -2.28 7.72 -15.62
CA THR A 32 -0.98 7.58 -16.28
C THR A 32 0.13 7.49 -15.23
N GLU A 33 1.28 6.94 -15.61
CA GLU A 33 2.46 6.88 -14.73
C GLU A 33 2.87 8.28 -14.23
N ALA A 34 2.81 9.29 -15.09
CA ALA A 34 3.09 10.68 -14.71
C ALA A 34 2.09 11.20 -13.67
N GLN A 35 0.81 10.84 -13.79
CA GLN A 35 -0.20 11.21 -12.81
C GLN A 35 0.01 10.51 -11.47
N ILE A 36 0.40 9.24 -11.51
CA ILE A 36 0.72 8.46 -10.29
C ILE A 36 1.94 9.06 -9.59
N ALA A 37 3.01 9.34 -10.34
CA ALA A 37 4.22 9.96 -9.78
C ALA A 37 3.92 11.33 -9.16
N CYS A 38 3.15 12.17 -9.84
CA CYS A 38 2.72 13.47 -9.33
C CYS A 38 1.88 13.32 -8.05
N PHE A 39 0.94 12.38 -8.02
CA PHE A 39 0.09 12.10 -6.87
C PHE A 39 0.89 11.71 -5.62
N LEU A 40 1.78 10.73 -5.76
CA LEU A 40 2.61 10.26 -4.66
C LEU A 40 3.58 11.34 -4.16
N THR A 41 4.20 12.07 -5.08
CA THR A 41 5.13 13.15 -4.74
C THR A 41 4.42 14.29 -4.02
N ALA A 42 3.27 14.73 -4.52
CA ALA A 42 2.51 15.82 -3.91
C ALA A 42 1.98 15.45 -2.53
N LEU A 43 1.46 14.22 -2.34
CA LEU A 43 1.09 13.71 -1.02
C LEU A 43 2.27 13.73 -0.05
N ARG A 44 3.43 13.22 -0.48
CA ARG A 44 4.63 13.17 0.36
C ARG A 44 5.12 14.57 0.73
N MET A 45 5.11 15.51 -0.20
CA MET A 45 5.56 16.89 0.06
C MET A 45 4.60 17.64 0.98
N LYS A 46 3.30 17.44 0.81
CA LYS A 46 2.27 18.05 1.66
C LYS A 46 2.24 17.42 3.07
N GLY A 47 2.48 16.14 3.16
CA GLY A 47 2.18 15.30 4.31
C GLY A 47 0.75 14.75 4.23
N GLU A 48 0.60 13.45 4.43
CA GLU A 48 -0.68 12.75 4.35
C GLU A 48 -1.53 13.01 5.59
N THR A 49 -2.85 13.18 5.41
CA THR A 49 -3.81 13.27 6.50
C THR A 49 -4.39 11.89 6.83
N LEU A 50 -5.03 11.77 7.99
CA LEU A 50 -5.71 10.54 8.41
C LEU A 50 -6.79 10.13 7.41
N ASP A 51 -7.57 11.09 6.91
CA ASP A 51 -8.64 10.83 5.93
C ASP A 51 -8.08 10.32 4.59
N GLU A 52 -6.97 10.90 4.14
CA GLU A 52 -6.28 10.46 2.93
C GLU A 52 -5.75 9.02 3.08
N ILE A 53 -5.02 8.73 4.16
CA ILE A 53 -4.50 7.38 4.44
C ILE A 53 -5.66 6.37 4.54
N THR A 54 -6.72 6.72 5.26
CA THR A 54 -7.88 5.85 5.43
C THR A 54 -8.57 5.58 4.11
N GLY A 55 -8.74 6.60 3.27
CA GLY A 55 -9.33 6.45 1.93
C GLY A 55 -8.51 5.53 1.03
N LEU A 56 -7.21 5.76 0.94
CA LEU A 56 -6.29 4.94 0.15
C LEU A 56 -6.27 3.47 0.62
N ALA A 57 -6.14 3.26 1.93
CA ALA A 57 -6.12 1.92 2.52
C ALA A 57 -7.45 1.17 2.32
N THR A 58 -8.59 1.87 2.41
CA THR A 58 -9.91 1.28 2.18
C THR A 58 -10.02 0.68 0.79
N VAL A 59 -9.60 1.40 -0.24
CA VAL A 59 -9.65 0.92 -1.63
C VAL A 59 -8.67 -0.21 -1.86
N LEU A 60 -7.44 -0.12 -1.33
CA LEU A 60 -6.45 -1.21 -1.40
C LEU A 60 -7.01 -2.49 -0.80
N ARG A 61 -7.61 -2.41 0.39
CA ARG A 61 -8.21 -3.57 1.06
C ARG A 61 -9.35 -4.19 0.27
N ASN A 62 -10.22 -3.36 -0.31
CA ASN A 62 -11.36 -3.81 -1.10
C ASN A 62 -10.96 -4.46 -2.44
N LYS A 63 -9.83 -4.07 -3.00
CA LYS A 63 -9.30 -4.57 -4.27
C LYS A 63 -8.24 -5.67 -4.11
N ALA A 64 -7.79 -5.94 -2.89
CA ALA A 64 -6.76 -6.93 -2.62
C ALA A 64 -7.21 -8.35 -2.99
N ASN A 65 -6.29 -9.12 -3.56
CA ASN A 65 -6.46 -10.57 -3.71
C ASN A 65 -6.28 -11.23 -2.34
N THR A 66 -7.37 -11.69 -1.74
CA THR A 66 -7.35 -12.31 -0.43
C THR A 66 -7.06 -13.80 -0.53
N ILE A 67 -6.36 -14.33 0.46
CA ILE A 67 -6.18 -15.77 0.66
C ILE A 67 -6.91 -16.19 1.94
N SER A 68 -7.36 -17.44 1.96
CA SER A 68 -7.98 -18.06 3.15
C SER A 68 -7.17 -19.30 3.51
N PRO A 69 -6.19 -19.21 4.42
CA PRO A 69 -5.43 -20.35 4.88
C PRO A 69 -6.34 -21.41 5.50
N LYS A 70 -5.98 -22.70 5.33
CA LYS A 70 -6.75 -23.83 5.88
C LYS A 70 -6.55 -24.05 7.39
N VAL A 71 -5.71 -23.23 8.02
CA VAL A 71 -5.38 -23.25 9.44
C VAL A 71 -5.83 -21.96 10.09
N GLU A 72 -6.20 -22.02 11.36
CA GLU A 72 -6.69 -20.86 12.10
C GLU A 72 -5.53 -19.94 12.55
N ASP A 73 -4.43 -20.55 12.99
CA ASP A 73 -3.26 -19.83 13.46
C ASP A 73 -2.16 -19.83 12.41
N TYR A 74 -1.77 -18.68 11.93
CA TYR A 74 -0.67 -18.47 11.00
C TYR A 74 0.00 -17.12 11.25
N VAL A 75 1.24 -16.97 10.80
CA VAL A 75 2.01 -15.73 10.93
C VAL A 75 2.33 -15.13 9.58
N ASP A 76 2.47 -13.82 9.55
CA ASP A 76 2.95 -13.06 8.41
C ASP A 76 4.24 -12.33 8.78
N PHE A 77 5.11 -12.14 7.81
CA PHE A 77 6.38 -11.44 7.97
C PHE A 77 6.50 -10.34 6.93
N VAL A 78 6.70 -9.13 7.40
CA VAL A 78 6.85 -7.97 6.52
C VAL A 78 7.89 -7.01 7.10
N GLY A 79 8.70 -6.44 6.22
CA GLY A 79 9.50 -5.26 6.55
C GLY A 79 8.70 -4.00 6.25
N THR A 80 9.00 -2.92 6.93
CA THR A 80 8.36 -1.62 6.69
C THR A 80 8.69 -1.03 5.32
N GLY A 81 9.79 -1.49 4.72
CA GLY A 81 10.33 -0.91 3.49
C GLY A 81 10.96 0.46 3.69
N GLY A 82 11.57 0.98 2.65
CA GLY A 82 12.08 2.35 2.62
C GLY A 82 13.29 2.64 3.52
N ASP A 83 13.90 1.62 4.14
CA ASP A 83 15.04 1.77 5.04
C ASP A 83 16.39 1.95 4.33
N CYS A 84 16.40 1.79 3.00
CA CYS A 84 17.58 1.92 2.14
C CYS A 84 18.77 1.04 2.53
N THR A 85 18.55 -0.06 3.26
CA THR A 85 19.65 -0.94 3.72
C THR A 85 20.15 -1.90 2.65
N TYR A 86 19.37 -2.11 1.58
CA TYR A 86 19.70 -3.02 0.46
C TYR A 86 20.10 -4.44 0.91
N SER A 87 19.56 -4.89 2.03
CA SER A 87 19.81 -6.23 2.55
C SER A 87 19.07 -7.30 1.70
N PHE A 88 19.49 -8.57 1.84
CA PHE A 88 18.73 -9.67 1.26
C PHE A 88 17.33 -9.75 1.88
N ASN A 89 16.41 -10.46 1.25
CA ASN A 89 15.02 -10.57 1.72
C ASN A 89 14.93 -11.40 3.00
N ILE A 90 15.17 -10.73 4.13
CA ILE A 90 15.16 -11.34 5.47
C ILE A 90 13.77 -11.90 5.80
N SER A 91 12.70 -11.19 5.46
CA SER A 91 11.33 -11.62 5.74
C SER A 91 10.99 -12.94 5.06
N THR A 92 11.31 -13.08 3.76
CA THR A 92 11.06 -14.34 3.05
C THR A 92 11.91 -15.48 3.58
N THR A 93 13.19 -15.23 3.89
CA THR A 93 14.08 -16.25 4.48
C THR A 93 13.55 -16.69 5.84
N SER A 94 13.11 -15.76 6.69
CA SER A 94 12.52 -16.05 8.00
C SER A 94 11.25 -16.87 7.89
N ALA A 95 10.41 -16.62 6.88
CA ALA A 95 9.20 -17.39 6.62
C ALA A 95 9.49 -18.87 6.39
N PHE A 96 10.52 -19.21 5.61
CA PHE A 96 10.94 -20.60 5.40
C PHE A 96 11.44 -21.27 6.68
N VAL A 97 12.24 -20.56 7.49
CA VAL A 97 12.76 -21.08 8.76
C VAL A 97 11.60 -21.36 9.73
N VAL A 98 10.66 -20.44 9.86
CA VAL A 98 9.52 -20.59 10.77
C VAL A 98 8.57 -21.71 10.31
N ALA A 99 8.31 -21.82 9.00
CA ALA A 99 7.53 -22.93 8.45
C ALA A 99 8.20 -24.29 8.69
N ALA A 100 9.52 -24.37 8.54
CA ALA A 100 10.29 -25.57 8.84
C ALA A 100 10.26 -25.96 10.33
N ALA A 101 10.10 -24.98 11.22
CA ALA A 101 9.90 -25.20 12.66
C ALA A 101 8.49 -25.63 13.03
N GLY A 102 7.56 -25.71 12.08
CA GLY A 102 6.22 -26.23 12.26
C GLY A 102 5.11 -25.19 12.45
N LEU A 103 5.43 -23.88 12.36
CA LEU A 103 4.42 -22.82 12.44
C LEU A 103 3.95 -22.43 11.03
N PRO A 104 2.64 -22.50 10.74
CA PRO A 104 2.11 -22.08 9.44
C PRO A 104 2.41 -20.62 9.11
N VAL A 105 2.75 -20.34 7.87
CA VAL A 105 3.07 -19.00 7.38
C VAL A 105 2.18 -18.63 6.20
N ALA A 106 1.52 -17.48 6.30
CA ALA A 106 0.79 -16.86 5.20
C ALA A 106 1.40 -15.46 4.96
N LYS A 107 2.35 -15.38 4.03
CA LYS A 107 3.13 -14.17 3.80
C LYS A 107 2.59 -13.37 2.61
N HIS A 108 2.39 -12.07 2.82
CA HIS A 108 2.22 -11.12 1.73
C HIS A 108 3.58 -10.60 1.25
N GLY A 109 3.61 -10.01 0.08
CA GLY A 109 4.80 -9.42 -0.51
C GLY A 109 4.44 -8.48 -1.65
N ASP A 110 5.43 -7.75 -2.11
CA ASP A 110 5.32 -6.86 -3.25
C ASP A 110 5.50 -7.63 -4.56
#